data_47bb102686ca26aa07317e2f64faf399
#
_entry.id   47bb102686ca26aa07317e2f64faf399
#
_cell.length_a   1.000
_cell.length_b   1.000
_cell.length_c   1.000
_cell.angle_alpha   90.00
_cell.angle_beta   90.00
_cell.angle_gamma   90.00
#
_symmetry.space_group_name_H-M   'P 1'
#
loop_
_entity.id
_entity.type
_entity.pdbx_description
1 polymer ?
#
loop_
_entity_poly.entity_id
_entity_poly.type
_entity_poly.pdbx_seq_one_letter_code
_entity_poly.pdbx_strand_id
1 'polypeptide(L)'
;MKPASRVMPMLSAADMGRALAFYEGVLGGEKIYQFPPEGDPVFLTLRFGTTELGIGLLSGQTLHGRPQRPASGHRIELCINVDDVDACVVALRGIGAPVALEPVDQPWGERAAYVEDPDGNLVMLVAPAG
;
A
#
# COMPACT_ATOMS: atom_id res chain seq x y z
N MET A 1 17.14 27.52 2.89
CA MET A 1 16.42 26.29 3.29
C MET A 1 16.97 25.11 2.51
N LYS A 2 17.20 23.99 3.19
CA LYS A 2 17.65 22.76 2.54
C LYS A 2 16.47 22.07 1.86
N PRO A 3 16.68 21.30 0.77
CA PRO A 3 15.64 20.45 0.23
C PRO A 3 15.12 19.43 1.25
N ALA A 4 13.90 18.98 1.07
CA ALA A 4 13.37 17.89 1.87
C ALA A 4 14.24 16.64 1.65
N SER A 5 14.47 15.88 2.72
CA SER A 5 15.38 14.72 2.68
C SER A 5 14.65 13.41 2.41
N ARG A 6 13.33 13.35 2.62
CA ARG A 6 12.57 12.11 2.50
C ARG A 6 11.09 12.41 2.31
N VAL A 7 10.44 11.57 1.54
CA VAL A 7 8.98 11.54 1.43
C VAL A 7 8.51 10.15 1.82
N MET A 8 7.54 10.07 2.71
CA MET A 8 6.93 8.80 3.10
C MET A 8 5.43 8.89 2.84
N PRO A 9 4.89 8.05 1.95
CA PRO A 9 3.44 7.95 1.81
C PRO A 9 2.81 7.47 3.11
N MET A 10 1.67 8.04 3.47
CA MET A 10 0.90 7.62 4.64
C MET A 10 -0.53 7.33 4.21
N LEU A 11 -0.98 6.12 4.46
CA LEU A 11 -2.32 5.66 4.13
C LEU A 11 -3.19 5.62 5.37
N SER A 12 -4.48 5.76 5.18
CA SER A 12 -5.47 5.56 6.24
C SER A 12 -6.19 4.25 6.00
N ALA A 13 -6.25 3.41 7.02
CA ALA A 13 -6.90 2.10 6.94
C ALA A 13 -8.12 2.06 7.86
N ALA A 14 -9.25 1.59 7.34
CA ALA A 14 -10.42 1.33 8.16
C ALA A 14 -10.22 0.12 9.06
N ASP A 15 -9.46 -0.86 8.60
CA ASP A 15 -9.18 -2.11 9.30
C ASP A 15 -7.68 -2.42 9.16
N MET A 16 -6.95 -2.27 10.26
CA MET A 16 -5.49 -2.46 10.25
C MET A 16 -5.10 -3.90 9.89
N GLY A 17 -5.86 -4.89 10.36
CA GLY A 17 -5.57 -6.30 10.05
C GLY A 17 -5.68 -6.60 8.56
N ARG A 18 -6.67 -6.05 7.89
CA ARG A 18 -6.83 -6.21 6.44
C ARG A 18 -5.73 -5.49 5.67
N ALA A 19 -5.36 -4.28 6.10
CA ALA A 19 -4.27 -3.54 5.49
C ALA A 19 -2.95 -4.32 5.62
N LEU A 20 -2.68 -4.91 6.79
CA LEU A 20 -1.49 -5.70 7.01
C LEU A 20 -1.49 -7.01 6.22
N ALA A 21 -2.64 -7.65 6.04
CA ALA A 21 -2.72 -8.84 5.18
C ALA A 21 -2.27 -8.52 3.75
N PHE A 22 -2.60 -7.34 3.26
CA PHE A 22 -2.22 -6.87 1.94
C PHE A 22 -0.74 -6.46 1.88
N TYR A 23 -0.34 -5.47 2.68
CA TYR A 23 0.97 -4.84 2.57
C TYR A 23 2.10 -5.62 3.23
N GLU A 24 1.82 -6.31 4.34
CA GLU A 24 2.79 -7.14 5.04
C GLU A 24 2.70 -8.59 4.59
N GLY A 25 1.49 -9.16 4.66
CA GLY A 25 1.28 -10.58 4.42
C GLY A 25 1.60 -11.01 2.99
N VAL A 26 1.13 -10.29 1.98
CA VAL A 26 1.37 -10.64 0.57
C VAL A 26 2.57 -9.88 0.01
N LEU A 27 2.61 -8.56 0.18
CA LEU A 27 3.67 -7.75 -0.42
C LEU A 27 4.98 -7.76 0.36
N GLY A 28 4.98 -8.31 1.57
CA GLY A 28 6.22 -8.55 2.30
C GLY A 28 6.81 -7.33 3.00
N GLY A 29 6.03 -6.30 3.24
CA GLY A 29 6.50 -5.16 4.02
C GLY A 29 6.91 -5.58 5.42
N GLU A 30 8.04 -5.07 5.90
CA GLU A 30 8.55 -5.37 7.24
C GLU A 30 8.15 -4.26 8.21
N LYS A 31 7.44 -4.63 9.27
CA LYS A 31 7.06 -3.65 10.29
C LYS A 31 8.31 -3.21 11.06
N ILE A 32 8.63 -1.92 11.00
CA ILE A 32 9.80 -1.34 11.66
C ILE A 32 9.43 -0.37 12.78
N TYR A 33 8.16 0.01 12.88
CA TYR A 33 7.70 0.94 13.90
C TYR A 33 6.21 0.69 14.14
N GLN A 34 5.80 0.88 15.39
CA GLN A 34 4.39 0.78 15.79
C GLN A 34 4.11 1.75 16.93
N PHE A 35 2.94 2.39 16.88
CA PHE A 35 2.43 3.18 18.00
C PHE A 35 0.96 2.79 18.26
N PRO A 36 0.54 2.54 19.52
CA PRO A 36 1.41 2.43 20.69
C PRO A 36 2.38 1.24 20.54
N PRO A 37 3.51 1.25 21.32
CA PRO A 37 4.51 0.19 21.19
C PRO A 37 3.99 -1.22 21.46
N GLU A 38 2.97 -1.32 22.29
CA GLU A 38 2.35 -2.60 22.64
C GLU A 38 0.84 -2.53 22.39
N GLY A 39 0.25 -3.71 22.11
CA GLY A 39 -1.17 -3.83 21.82
C GLY A 39 -1.48 -3.50 20.36
N ASP A 40 -2.74 -3.17 20.10
CA ASP A 40 -3.21 -2.89 18.74
C ASP A 40 -2.69 -1.55 18.25
N PRO A 41 -1.96 -1.51 17.12
CA PRO A 41 -1.42 -0.25 16.62
C PRO A 41 -2.51 0.66 16.06
N VAL A 42 -2.35 1.96 16.30
CA VAL A 42 -3.12 3.00 15.61
C VAL A 42 -2.31 3.61 14.46
N PHE A 43 -1.00 3.40 14.47
CA PHE A 43 -0.11 3.79 13.39
C PHE A 43 1.07 2.81 13.36
N LEU A 44 1.53 2.50 12.14
CA LEU A 44 2.72 1.69 11.96
C LEU A 44 3.44 2.07 10.67
N THR A 45 4.67 1.65 10.55
CA THR A 45 5.48 1.84 9.35
C THR A 45 5.98 0.50 8.86
N LEU A 46 5.79 0.25 7.57
CA LEU A 46 6.35 -0.91 6.86
C LEU A 46 7.50 -0.46 5.98
N ARG A 47 8.55 -1.28 5.93
CA ARG A 47 9.69 -1.04 5.04
C ARG A 47 9.67 -2.03 3.89
N PHE A 48 9.90 -1.49 2.69
CA PHE A 48 10.09 -2.26 1.45
C PHE A 48 11.45 -1.88 0.89
N GLY A 49 12.46 -2.73 1.06
CA GLY A 49 13.81 -2.38 0.65
C GLY A 49 14.30 -1.15 1.41
N THR A 50 14.52 -0.05 0.72
CA THR A 50 14.98 1.22 1.28
C THR A 50 13.86 2.24 1.47
N THR A 51 12.62 1.89 1.14
CA THR A 51 11.48 2.80 1.23
C THR A 51 10.52 2.40 2.33
N GLU A 52 9.72 3.34 2.79
CA GLU A 52 8.79 3.14 3.89
C GLU A 52 7.40 3.64 3.55
N LEU A 53 6.42 2.95 4.11
CA LEU A 53 5.00 3.25 4.00
C LEU A 53 4.39 3.34 5.39
N GLY A 54 3.76 4.45 5.71
CA GLY A 54 3.02 4.60 6.95
C GLY A 54 1.56 4.19 6.77
N ILE A 55 1.00 3.53 7.76
CA ILE A 55 -0.43 3.16 7.78
C ILE A 55 -1.01 3.60 9.11
N GLY A 56 -1.98 4.52 9.06
CA GLY A 56 -2.72 5.00 10.22
C GLY A 56 -4.14 4.47 10.21
N LEU A 57 -4.66 4.17 11.39
CA LEU A 57 -6.04 3.76 11.53
C LEU A 57 -6.96 4.94 11.26
N LEU A 58 -7.95 4.75 10.39
CA LEU A 58 -8.94 5.78 10.10
C LEU A 58 -9.70 6.11 11.38
N SER A 59 -9.69 7.38 11.76
CA SER A 59 -10.25 7.84 13.02
C SER A 59 -11.04 9.12 12.79
N GLY A 60 -12.03 9.35 13.66
CA GLY A 60 -12.76 10.62 13.66
C GLY A 60 -11.94 11.81 14.13
N GLN A 61 -10.79 11.53 14.79
CA GLN A 61 -9.87 12.58 15.25
C GLN A 61 -8.58 12.50 14.44
N THR A 62 -8.23 13.61 13.80
CA THR A 62 -7.00 13.72 13.01
C THR A 62 -6.11 14.80 13.59
N LEU A 63 -4.79 14.69 13.41
CA LEU A 63 -3.85 15.71 13.85
C LEU A 63 -4.09 17.05 13.16
N HIS A 64 -4.49 17.01 11.89
CA HIS A 64 -4.70 18.22 11.10
C HIS A 64 -6.10 18.84 11.32
N GLY A 65 -6.99 18.20 12.07
CA GLY A 65 -8.30 18.72 12.41
C GLY A 65 -9.35 18.62 11.30
N ARG A 66 -9.00 18.10 10.12
CA ARG A 66 -9.96 17.92 9.03
C ARG A 66 -10.56 16.53 9.10
N PRO A 67 -11.85 16.36 8.78
CA PRO A 67 -12.47 15.03 8.75
C PRO A 67 -11.74 14.13 7.76
N GLN A 68 -11.52 12.88 8.15
CA GLN A 68 -10.93 11.86 7.30
C GLN A 68 -12.00 10.81 7.00
N ARG A 69 -12.34 10.63 5.73
CA ARG A 69 -13.42 9.78 5.27
C ARG A 69 -12.95 8.91 4.11
N PRO A 70 -13.59 7.76 3.87
CA PRO A 70 -13.37 7.02 2.63
C PRO A 70 -13.62 7.95 1.44
N ALA A 71 -12.70 7.95 0.50
CA ALA A 71 -12.78 8.76 -0.70
C ALA A 71 -13.22 7.92 -1.89
N SER A 72 -13.73 8.57 -2.92
CA SER A 72 -14.00 7.93 -4.20
C SER A 72 -13.05 8.49 -5.26
N GLY A 73 -12.71 7.65 -6.25
CA GLY A 73 -11.74 7.99 -7.28
C GLY A 73 -10.31 7.88 -6.77
N HIS A 74 -9.36 8.04 -7.68
CA HIS A 74 -7.94 7.86 -7.38
C HIS A 74 -7.17 9.11 -7.79
N ARG A 75 -6.59 9.79 -6.79
CA ARG A 75 -5.74 10.96 -7.03
C ARG A 75 -4.25 10.59 -6.96
N ILE A 76 -3.95 9.53 -6.23
CA ILE A 76 -2.59 9.04 -6.02
C ILE A 76 -2.65 7.54 -6.17
N GLU A 77 -1.63 6.96 -6.77
CA GLU A 77 -1.45 5.52 -6.79
C GLU A 77 -0.07 5.17 -6.26
N LEU A 78 0.06 3.97 -5.72
CA LEU A 78 1.36 3.44 -5.31
C LEU A 78 1.88 2.55 -6.43
N CYS A 79 3.16 2.70 -6.76
CA CYS A 79 3.83 1.80 -7.68
C CYS A 79 4.79 0.93 -6.86
N ILE A 80 4.54 -0.38 -6.86
CA ILE A 80 5.30 -1.33 -6.05
C ILE A 80 5.99 -2.32 -6.97
N ASN A 81 7.32 -2.38 -6.85
CA ASN A 81 8.12 -3.34 -7.60
C ASN A 81 8.07 -4.69 -6.89
N VAL A 82 7.72 -5.73 -7.61
CA VAL A 82 7.63 -7.11 -7.11
C VAL A 82 8.43 -8.03 -8.02
N ASP A 83 8.75 -9.23 -7.55
CA ASP A 83 9.51 -10.18 -8.36
C ASP A 83 8.64 -10.84 -9.44
N ASP A 84 7.39 -11.14 -9.11
CA ASP A 84 6.47 -11.89 -9.98
C ASP A 84 5.08 -11.26 -9.89
N VAL A 85 4.74 -10.48 -10.91
CA VAL A 85 3.46 -9.76 -10.96
C VAL A 85 2.27 -10.73 -10.95
N ASP A 86 2.35 -11.79 -11.75
CA ASP A 86 1.25 -12.76 -11.87
C ASP A 86 0.99 -13.49 -10.55
N ALA A 87 2.05 -13.97 -9.90
CA ALA A 87 1.93 -14.65 -8.61
C ALA A 87 1.37 -13.71 -7.54
N CYS A 88 1.80 -12.45 -7.56
CA CYS A 88 1.34 -11.43 -6.63
C CYS A 88 -0.17 -11.17 -6.81
N VAL A 89 -0.63 -11.06 -8.04
CA VAL A 89 -2.06 -10.86 -8.34
C VAL A 89 -2.87 -12.06 -7.86
N VAL A 90 -2.40 -13.28 -8.09
CA VAL A 90 -3.08 -14.49 -7.59
C VAL A 90 -3.23 -14.45 -6.07
N ALA A 91 -2.16 -14.13 -5.36
CA ALA A 91 -2.17 -14.07 -3.91
C ALA A 91 -3.09 -12.95 -3.38
N LEU A 92 -3.05 -11.78 -4.00
CA LEU A 92 -3.89 -10.64 -3.60
C LEU A 92 -5.36 -10.91 -3.89
N ARG A 93 -5.67 -11.52 -5.03
CA ARG A 93 -7.04 -11.95 -5.35
C ARG A 93 -7.54 -12.96 -4.31
N GLY A 94 -6.66 -13.82 -3.83
CA GLY A 94 -6.98 -14.81 -2.81
C GLY A 94 -7.39 -14.22 -1.46
N ILE A 95 -6.95 -13.01 -1.14
CA ILE A 95 -7.39 -12.29 0.06
C ILE A 95 -8.45 -11.24 -0.23
N GLY A 96 -9.04 -11.27 -1.41
CA GLY A 96 -10.19 -10.44 -1.77
C GLY A 96 -9.88 -9.10 -2.43
N ALA A 97 -8.62 -8.86 -2.84
CA ALA A 97 -8.27 -7.61 -3.51
C ALA A 97 -8.90 -7.56 -4.91
N PRO A 98 -9.64 -6.49 -5.24
CA PRO A 98 -10.10 -6.29 -6.61
C PRO A 98 -8.93 -6.08 -7.56
N VAL A 99 -9.04 -6.65 -8.76
CA VAL A 99 -8.04 -6.50 -9.81
C VAL A 99 -8.58 -5.55 -10.86
N ALA A 100 -7.95 -4.39 -10.99
CA ALA A 100 -8.39 -3.36 -11.94
C ALA A 100 -7.78 -3.57 -13.33
N LEU A 101 -6.59 -4.15 -13.40
CA LEU A 101 -5.93 -4.52 -14.66
C LEU A 101 -5.19 -5.83 -14.44
N GLU A 102 -5.53 -6.85 -15.22
CA GLU A 102 -4.81 -8.14 -15.22
C GLU A 102 -3.36 -7.93 -15.68
N PRO A 103 -2.43 -8.80 -15.24
CA PRO A 103 -1.03 -8.68 -15.67
C PRO A 103 -0.89 -8.64 -17.18
N VAL A 104 -0.18 -7.64 -17.67
CA VAL A 104 0.06 -7.43 -19.10
C VAL A 104 1.40 -6.73 -19.31
N ASP A 105 2.11 -7.15 -20.37
CA ASP A 105 3.36 -6.50 -20.73
C ASP A 105 3.07 -5.12 -21.34
N GLN A 106 3.78 -4.13 -20.85
CA GLN A 106 3.64 -2.74 -21.28
C GLN A 106 4.69 -2.39 -22.32
N PRO A 107 4.40 -1.41 -23.19
CA PRO A 107 5.33 -1.04 -24.28
C PRO A 107 6.67 -0.48 -23.78
N TRP A 108 6.77 -0.05 -22.53
CA TRP A 108 8.03 0.47 -21.98
C TRP A 108 8.92 -0.60 -21.35
N GLY A 109 8.57 -1.90 -21.46
CA GLY A 109 9.45 -3.00 -21.03
C GLY A 109 9.14 -3.56 -19.65
N GLU A 110 8.02 -3.22 -19.06
CA GLU A 110 7.58 -3.76 -17.78
C GLU A 110 6.29 -4.55 -17.93
N ARG A 111 6.14 -5.57 -17.08
CA ARG A 111 4.88 -6.24 -16.89
C ARG A 111 4.18 -5.60 -15.71
N ALA A 112 2.95 -5.19 -15.90
CA ALA A 112 2.21 -4.42 -14.90
C ALA A 112 0.82 -4.99 -14.68
N ALA A 113 0.32 -4.81 -13.46
CA ALA A 113 -1.06 -5.07 -13.08
C ALA A 113 -1.50 -3.97 -12.12
N TYR A 114 -2.80 -3.77 -12.00
CA TYR A 114 -3.38 -2.87 -11.00
C TYR A 114 -4.33 -3.63 -10.10
N VAL A 115 -4.18 -3.41 -8.81
CA VAL A 115 -5.08 -3.94 -7.78
C VAL A 115 -5.52 -2.80 -6.87
N GLU A 116 -6.58 -3.03 -6.12
CA GLU A 116 -6.99 -2.11 -5.07
C GLU A 116 -6.66 -2.71 -3.70
N ASP A 117 -6.15 -1.89 -2.79
CA ASP A 117 -5.97 -2.33 -1.41
C ASP A 117 -7.32 -2.38 -0.69
N PRO A 118 -7.38 -2.84 0.58
CA PRO A 118 -8.66 -2.96 1.30
C PRO A 118 -9.43 -1.65 1.47
N ASP A 119 -8.76 -0.51 1.35
CA ASP A 119 -9.38 0.81 1.48
C ASP A 119 -9.65 1.47 0.12
N GLY A 120 -9.47 0.73 -0.98
CA GLY A 120 -9.70 1.21 -2.32
C GLY A 120 -8.57 2.03 -2.92
N ASN A 121 -7.38 2.00 -2.31
CA ASN A 121 -6.22 2.67 -2.88
C ASN A 121 -5.69 1.89 -4.07
N LEU A 122 -5.38 2.60 -5.15
CA LEU A 122 -4.88 1.98 -6.37
C LEU A 122 -3.39 1.66 -6.24
N VAL A 123 -3.05 0.42 -6.53
CA VAL A 123 -1.68 -0.08 -6.44
C VAL A 123 -1.28 -0.70 -7.77
N MET A 124 -0.22 -0.16 -8.37
CA MET A 124 0.40 -0.71 -9.56
C MET A 124 1.52 -1.67 -9.15
N LEU A 125 1.43 -2.91 -9.60
CA LEU A 125 2.47 -3.92 -9.38
C LEU A 125 3.29 -4.01 -10.65
N VAL A 126 4.61 -3.91 -10.56
CA VAL A 126 5.49 -3.91 -11.73
C VAL A 126 6.70 -4.79 -11.52
N ALA A 127 7.16 -5.38 -12.62
CA ALA A 127 8.42 -6.10 -12.73
C ALA A 127 8.91 -5.96 -14.17
N PRO A 128 10.22 -6.16 -14.44
CA PRO A 128 10.69 -6.21 -15.82
C PRO A 128 9.92 -7.26 -16.61
N ALA A 129 9.51 -6.94 -17.84
CA ALA A 129 8.93 -7.92 -18.74
C ALA A 129 10.00 -8.89 -19.17
N GLY A 130 9.73 -10.17 -18.96
CA GLY A 130 10.73 -11.20 -19.07
C GLY A 130 10.87 -11.85 -20.43
#